data_4d8fc80014e4d072f32fe3f5b897f904
#
_entry.id   4d8fc80014e4d072f32fe3f5b897f904
#
_cell.length_a   1.000
_cell.length_b   1.000
_cell.length_c   1.000
_cell.angle_alpha   90.00
_cell.angle_beta   90.00
_cell.angle_gamma   90.00
#
_symmetry.space_group_name_H-M   'P 1'
#
loop_
_entity.id
_entity.type
_entity.pdbx_description
1 polymer ?
#
loop_
_entity_poly.entity_id
_entity_poly.type
_entity_poly.pdbx_seq_one_letter_code
_entity_poly.pdbx_strand_id
1 'polypeptide(L)'
;MDIAYNKISQKLEREIRELEIEYDCSIQRIEDVIQLIIQTLSDLKKFVLKQGFKNADEEIYFFKHQKPVIVAKLIYYNAVYKIETKKPNGAKAIKKYLNEELRKLKRYFDNNLEFYKYYRTNNTFIDDKLFIRGKYDIKLSLDTIYFETDHRFSTSHDYKAAKIIANDQIQIYIEDQLNNNNQKKPSNNFALNWAESKTALTELIYALHSQGAFGNADIIAIAKTFESTFNISLGDFYHTFMELKARKINPTKFLDSLRDALIRKMDEEDEM
;
A
#
# COMPACT_ATOMS: atom_id res chain seq x y z
N MET A 1 -18.24 15.87 -12.44
CA MET A 1 -17.57 14.56 -12.30
C MET A 1 -16.63 14.53 -11.11
N ASP A 2 -15.69 15.47 -10.95
CA ASP A 2 -14.60 15.45 -9.95
C ASP A 2 -15.02 15.30 -8.48
N ILE A 3 -16.02 16.07 -8.02
CA ILE A 3 -16.46 16.02 -6.61
C ILE A 3 -16.96 14.61 -6.23
N ALA A 4 -17.71 13.99 -7.13
CA ALA A 4 -18.27 12.65 -6.88
C ALA A 4 -17.16 11.58 -6.93
N TYR A 5 -16.25 11.67 -7.92
CA TYR A 5 -15.09 10.80 -8.01
C TYR A 5 -14.22 10.89 -6.75
N ASN A 6 -13.90 12.12 -6.30
CA ASN A 6 -13.07 12.32 -5.11
C ASN A 6 -13.69 11.71 -3.84
N LYS A 7 -15.01 11.81 -3.68
CA LYS A 7 -15.73 11.14 -2.57
C LYS A 7 -15.59 9.61 -2.64
N ILE A 8 -15.77 9.03 -3.83
CA ILE A 8 -15.66 7.58 -4.05
C ILE A 8 -14.22 7.13 -3.79
N SER A 9 -13.23 7.84 -4.32
CA SER A 9 -11.82 7.52 -4.14
C SER A 9 -11.38 7.63 -2.68
N GLN A 10 -11.75 8.69 -1.98
CA GLN A 10 -11.43 8.87 -0.55
C GLN A 10 -12.10 7.82 0.33
N LYS A 11 -13.35 7.43 0.00
CA LYS A 11 -14.04 6.34 0.70
C LYS A 11 -13.28 5.03 0.51
N LEU A 12 -12.92 4.69 -0.73
CA LEU A 12 -12.14 3.50 -1.04
C LEU A 12 -10.81 3.45 -0.27
N GLU A 13 -10.05 4.57 -0.27
CA GLU A 13 -8.78 4.66 0.44
C GLU A 13 -8.92 4.43 1.95
N ARG A 14 -9.99 4.97 2.55
CA ARG A 14 -10.27 4.76 3.96
C ARG A 14 -10.60 3.30 4.26
N GLU A 15 -11.51 2.71 3.48
CA GLU A 15 -11.94 1.32 3.68
C GLU A 15 -10.78 0.32 3.43
N ILE A 16 -9.89 0.57 2.46
CA ILE A 16 -8.67 -0.22 2.29
C ILE A 16 -7.78 -0.12 3.54
N ARG A 17 -7.57 1.09 4.08
CA ARG A 17 -6.76 1.26 5.30
C ARG A 17 -7.38 0.56 6.51
N GLU A 18 -8.70 0.59 6.65
CA GLU A 18 -9.41 -0.14 7.72
C GLU A 18 -9.13 -1.65 7.61
N LEU A 19 -9.25 -2.24 6.42
CA LEU A 19 -8.92 -3.65 6.19
C LEU A 19 -7.42 -3.97 6.41
N GLU A 20 -6.52 -3.03 6.13
CA GLU A 20 -5.08 -3.21 6.36
C GLU A 20 -4.70 -3.20 7.84
N ILE A 21 -5.51 -2.55 8.70
CA ILE A 21 -5.32 -2.50 10.15
C ILE A 21 -5.90 -3.76 10.82
N GLU A 22 -7.05 -4.24 10.34
CA GLU A 22 -7.86 -5.26 11.00
C GLU A 22 -7.26 -6.67 10.92
N TYR A 23 -6.41 -6.93 9.92
CA TYR A 23 -5.85 -8.26 9.68
C TYR A 23 -4.33 -8.22 9.47
N ASP A 24 -3.60 -9.15 10.06
CA ASP A 24 -2.24 -9.49 9.64
C ASP A 24 -2.22 -9.88 8.14
N CYS A 25 -1.07 -9.70 7.46
CA CYS A 25 -0.91 -9.93 6.01
C CYS A 25 -1.39 -11.31 5.54
N SER A 26 -2.71 -11.56 5.55
CA SER A 26 -3.32 -12.79 5.11
C SER A 26 -3.81 -12.66 3.65
N ILE A 27 -3.83 -13.78 2.94
CA ILE A 27 -4.40 -13.90 1.59
C ILE A 27 -5.87 -13.44 1.59
N GLN A 28 -6.61 -13.78 2.67
CA GLN A 28 -8.01 -13.38 2.83
C GLN A 28 -8.18 -11.84 2.77
N ARG A 29 -7.32 -11.08 3.46
CA ARG A 29 -7.36 -9.62 3.39
C ARG A 29 -7.19 -9.09 1.96
N ILE A 30 -6.27 -9.68 1.20
CA ILE A 30 -6.07 -9.27 -0.21
C ILE A 30 -7.31 -9.55 -1.02
N GLU A 31 -8.00 -10.66 -0.79
CA GLU A 31 -9.27 -11.02 -1.43
C GLU A 31 -10.37 -10.01 -1.08
N ASP A 32 -10.50 -9.63 0.20
CA ASP A 32 -11.49 -8.66 0.67
C ASP A 32 -11.25 -7.28 0.04
N VAL A 33 -10.00 -6.83 -0.05
CA VAL A 33 -9.64 -5.58 -0.74
C VAL A 33 -9.96 -5.65 -2.23
N ILE A 34 -9.69 -6.77 -2.89
CA ILE A 34 -10.04 -6.96 -4.31
C ILE A 34 -11.56 -6.85 -4.50
N GLN A 35 -12.36 -7.49 -3.64
CA GLN A 35 -13.83 -7.41 -3.70
C GLN A 35 -14.33 -5.97 -3.50
N LEU A 36 -13.78 -5.25 -2.53
CA LEU A 36 -14.10 -3.85 -2.29
C LEU A 36 -13.81 -2.98 -3.52
N ILE A 37 -12.66 -3.16 -4.16
CA ILE A 37 -12.30 -2.39 -5.37
C ILE A 37 -13.23 -2.72 -6.53
N ILE A 38 -13.58 -4.00 -6.73
CA ILE A 38 -14.51 -4.44 -7.77
C ILE A 38 -15.87 -3.78 -7.56
N GLN A 39 -16.39 -3.80 -6.32
CA GLN A 39 -17.66 -3.15 -6.00
C GLN A 39 -17.60 -1.64 -6.27
N THR A 40 -16.50 -0.98 -5.86
CA THR A 40 -16.28 0.45 -6.10
C THR A 40 -16.26 0.78 -7.60
N LEU A 41 -15.58 -0.04 -8.42
CA LEU A 41 -15.58 0.12 -9.89
C LEU A 41 -16.96 -0.08 -10.50
N SER A 42 -17.74 -1.03 -9.98
CA SER A 42 -19.13 -1.24 -10.40
C SER A 42 -20.00 0.00 -10.14
N ASP A 43 -19.88 0.57 -8.95
CA ASP A 43 -20.65 1.75 -8.56
C ASP A 43 -20.20 3.00 -9.31
N LEU A 44 -18.88 3.16 -9.52
CA LEU A 44 -18.32 4.21 -10.37
C LEU A 44 -18.83 4.11 -11.80
N LYS A 45 -18.91 2.89 -12.36
CA LYS A 45 -19.46 2.64 -13.69
C LYS A 45 -20.92 3.07 -13.77
N LYS A 46 -21.78 2.64 -12.81
CA LYS A 46 -23.19 3.04 -12.77
C LYS A 46 -23.34 4.56 -12.71
N PHE A 47 -22.52 5.20 -11.88
CA PHE A 47 -22.50 6.66 -11.75
C PHE A 47 -22.15 7.34 -13.07
N VAL A 48 -21.05 6.95 -13.72
CA VAL A 48 -20.58 7.53 -15.00
C VAL A 48 -21.62 7.31 -16.11
N LEU A 49 -22.22 6.12 -16.20
CA LEU A 49 -23.24 5.83 -17.22
C LEU A 49 -24.53 6.64 -17.02
N LYS A 50 -24.87 6.97 -15.77
CA LYS A 50 -26.03 7.80 -15.45
C LYS A 50 -25.77 9.30 -15.68
N GLN A 51 -24.62 9.77 -15.27
CA GLN A 51 -24.27 11.21 -15.28
C GLN A 51 -23.83 11.68 -16.67
N GLY A 52 -23.07 10.85 -17.40
CA GLY A 52 -22.35 11.27 -18.61
C GLY A 52 -21.20 12.25 -18.33
N PHE A 53 -20.60 12.76 -19.39
CA PHE A 53 -19.57 13.78 -19.34
C PHE A 53 -20.09 15.07 -20.00
N LYS A 54 -19.69 16.23 -19.48
CA LYS A 54 -20.13 17.54 -20.01
C LYS A 54 -19.52 17.86 -21.36
N ASN A 55 -18.26 17.45 -21.55
CA ASN A 55 -17.48 17.68 -22.77
C ASN A 55 -16.36 16.64 -22.89
N ALA A 56 -15.62 16.70 -24.01
CA ALA A 56 -14.51 15.80 -24.29
C ALA A 56 -13.37 15.92 -23.26
N ASP A 57 -13.09 17.11 -22.76
CA ASP A 57 -11.99 17.34 -21.81
C ASP A 57 -12.28 16.67 -20.46
N GLU A 58 -13.54 16.72 -19.98
CA GLU A 58 -13.95 16.02 -18.77
C GLU A 58 -13.86 14.49 -18.96
N GLU A 59 -14.21 13.98 -20.13
CA GLU A 59 -14.10 12.56 -20.47
C GLU A 59 -12.64 12.11 -20.53
N ILE A 60 -11.78 12.87 -21.22
CA ILE A 60 -10.34 12.61 -21.29
C ILE A 60 -9.72 12.61 -19.89
N TYR A 61 -10.01 13.63 -19.08
CA TYR A 61 -9.49 13.72 -17.72
C TYR A 61 -9.89 12.52 -16.87
N PHE A 62 -11.14 12.07 -16.96
CA PHE A 62 -11.62 10.91 -16.25
C PHE A 62 -10.89 9.62 -16.68
N PHE A 63 -10.80 9.34 -17.98
CA PHE A 63 -10.21 8.09 -18.47
C PHE A 63 -8.67 8.11 -18.46
N LYS A 64 -8.04 9.27 -18.43
CA LYS A 64 -6.58 9.40 -18.32
C LYS A 64 -6.08 9.43 -16.89
N HIS A 65 -6.77 10.14 -15.98
CA HIS A 65 -6.24 10.45 -14.65
C HIS A 65 -7.05 9.87 -13.48
N GLN A 66 -8.36 9.69 -13.62
CA GLN A 66 -9.22 9.28 -12.51
C GLN A 66 -9.46 7.78 -12.48
N LYS A 67 -10.11 7.23 -13.47
CA LYS A 67 -10.39 5.79 -13.55
C LYS A 67 -9.13 4.92 -13.45
N PRO A 68 -7.99 5.25 -14.13
CA PRO A 68 -6.78 4.46 -14.05
C PRO A 68 -6.22 4.28 -12.64
N VAL A 69 -6.40 5.24 -11.75
CA VAL A 69 -5.95 5.14 -10.35
C VAL A 69 -6.67 4.02 -9.61
N ILE A 70 -7.99 3.92 -9.75
CA ILE A 70 -8.77 2.84 -9.10
C ILE A 70 -8.50 1.48 -9.76
N VAL A 71 -8.43 1.44 -11.10
CA VAL A 71 -8.10 0.21 -11.84
C VAL A 71 -6.68 -0.27 -11.51
N ALA A 72 -5.73 0.65 -11.32
CA ALA A 72 -4.37 0.31 -10.91
C ALA A 72 -4.32 -0.41 -9.56
N LYS A 73 -5.14 0.00 -8.59
CA LYS A 73 -5.27 -0.72 -7.32
C LYS A 73 -5.75 -2.15 -7.53
N LEU A 74 -6.76 -2.36 -8.38
CA LEU A 74 -7.24 -3.71 -8.70
C LEU A 74 -6.11 -4.56 -9.32
N ILE A 75 -5.37 -4.00 -10.27
CA ILE A 75 -4.24 -4.70 -10.91
C ILE A 75 -3.16 -5.03 -9.87
N TYR A 76 -2.83 -4.08 -9.00
CA TYR A 76 -1.84 -4.23 -7.94
C TYR A 76 -2.21 -5.35 -6.96
N TYR A 77 -3.38 -5.28 -6.32
CA TYR A 77 -3.79 -6.29 -5.35
C TYR A 77 -3.98 -7.67 -5.97
N ASN A 78 -4.45 -7.75 -7.20
CA ASN A 78 -4.53 -9.01 -7.95
C ASN A 78 -3.12 -9.59 -8.27
N ALA A 79 -2.13 -8.73 -8.57
CA ALA A 79 -0.75 -9.15 -8.75
C ALA A 79 -0.14 -9.63 -7.43
N VAL A 80 -0.34 -8.91 -6.32
CA VAL A 80 0.11 -9.31 -4.98
C VAL A 80 -0.52 -10.64 -4.58
N TYR A 81 -1.82 -10.82 -4.77
CA TYR A 81 -2.53 -12.08 -4.55
C TYR A 81 -1.87 -13.25 -5.31
N LYS A 82 -1.61 -13.05 -6.61
CA LYS A 82 -0.96 -14.06 -7.44
C LYS A 82 0.48 -14.35 -7.01
N ILE A 83 1.21 -13.33 -6.57
CA ILE A 83 2.57 -13.50 -6.08
C ILE A 83 2.56 -14.30 -4.77
N GLU A 84 1.73 -13.94 -3.81
CA GLU A 84 1.69 -14.60 -2.51
C GLU A 84 1.16 -16.04 -2.60
N THR A 85 0.13 -16.29 -3.41
CA THR A 85 -0.43 -17.64 -3.58
C THR A 85 0.48 -18.61 -4.34
N LYS A 86 1.41 -18.10 -5.17
CA LYS A 86 2.34 -18.91 -5.97
C LYS A 86 3.77 -18.92 -5.44
N LYS A 87 4.01 -18.22 -4.34
CA LYS A 87 5.33 -18.09 -3.74
C LYS A 87 5.87 -19.45 -3.32
N PRO A 88 7.01 -19.91 -3.85
CA PRO A 88 7.58 -21.20 -3.49
C PRO A 88 8.20 -21.16 -2.09
N ASN A 89 8.49 -22.34 -1.52
CA ASN A 89 9.22 -22.45 -0.28
C ASN A 89 10.75 -22.32 -0.50
N GLY A 90 11.44 -21.71 0.47
CA GLY A 90 12.88 -21.57 0.50
C GLY A 90 13.43 -20.29 -0.16
N ALA A 91 14.35 -19.62 0.54
CA ALA A 91 14.84 -18.28 0.20
C ALA A 91 15.40 -18.17 -1.23
N LYS A 92 16.15 -19.18 -1.69
CA LYS A 92 16.72 -19.19 -3.04
C LYS A 92 15.65 -19.29 -4.13
N ALA A 93 14.62 -20.13 -3.89
CA ALA A 93 13.51 -20.30 -4.83
C ALA A 93 12.63 -19.04 -4.88
N ILE A 94 12.33 -18.44 -3.73
CA ILE A 94 11.61 -17.16 -3.60
C ILE A 94 12.35 -16.07 -4.38
N LYS A 95 13.66 -15.91 -4.17
CA LYS A 95 14.47 -14.90 -4.88
C LYS A 95 14.41 -15.09 -6.39
N LYS A 96 14.53 -16.34 -6.88
CA LYS A 96 14.42 -16.65 -8.31
C LYS A 96 13.04 -16.29 -8.85
N TYR A 97 11.98 -16.65 -8.12
CA TYR A 97 10.60 -16.39 -8.50
C TYR A 97 10.32 -14.89 -8.59
N LEU A 98 10.67 -14.11 -7.56
CA LEU A 98 10.46 -12.67 -7.53
C LEU A 98 11.23 -11.93 -8.64
N ASN A 99 12.46 -12.33 -8.93
CA ASN A 99 13.22 -11.78 -10.06
C ASN A 99 12.58 -12.12 -11.42
N GLU A 100 11.88 -13.25 -11.53
CA GLU A 100 11.12 -13.58 -12.76
C GLU A 100 9.90 -12.65 -12.89
N GLU A 101 9.19 -12.35 -11.80
CA GLU A 101 8.09 -11.39 -11.81
C GLU A 101 8.59 -9.97 -12.21
N LEU A 102 9.75 -9.51 -11.68
CA LEU A 102 10.38 -8.24 -12.14
C LEU A 102 10.69 -8.24 -13.64
N ARG A 103 11.16 -9.36 -14.18
CA ARG A 103 11.43 -9.48 -15.64
C ARG A 103 10.15 -9.34 -16.48
N LYS A 104 9.00 -9.81 -15.97
CA LYS A 104 7.71 -9.63 -16.66
C LYS A 104 7.30 -8.15 -16.69
N LEU A 105 7.49 -7.42 -15.58
CA LEU A 105 7.24 -5.98 -15.54
C LEU A 105 8.13 -5.22 -16.51
N LYS A 106 9.44 -5.54 -16.52
CA LYS A 106 10.40 -4.93 -17.46
C LYS A 106 10.00 -5.20 -18.91
N ARG A 107 9.63 -6.43 -19.26
CA ARG A 107 9.18 -6.78 -20.62
C ARG A 107 7.95 -5.97 -21.02
N TYR A 108 6.99 -5.78 -20.09
CA TYR A 108 5.82 -4.96 -20.37
C TYR A 108 6.22 -3.50 -20.61
N PHE A 109 7.12 -2.96 -19.81
CA PHE A 109 7.67 -1.62 -19.98
C PHE A 109 8.36 -1.47 -21.36
N ASP A 110 9.28 -2.37 -21.69
CA ASP A 110 10.04 -2.34 -22.96
C ASP A 110 9.09 -2.38 -24.18
N ASN A 111 8.03 -3.19 -24.11
CA ASN A 111 7.04 -3.32 -25.19
C ASN A 111 6.07 -2.12 -25.32
N ASN A 112 6.01 -1.23 -24.31
CA ASN A 112 5.10 -0.09 -24.29
C ASN A 112 5.82 1.23 -24.04
N LEU A 113 7.12 1.32 -24.34
CA LEU A 113 8.00 2.43 -24.00
C LEU A 113 7.47 3.79 -24.46
N GLU A 114 6.97 3.88 -25.72
CA GLU A 114 6.44 5.12 -26.28
C GLU A 114 5.21 5.62 -25.51
N PHE A 115 4.31 4.71 -25.12
CA PHE A 115 3.15 5.08 -24.32
C PHE A 115 3.55 5.45 -22.89
N TYR A 116 4.53 4.76 -22.27
CA TYR A 116 5.10 5.16 -20.97
C TYR A 116 5.65 6.57 -21.01
N LYS A 117 6.44 6.91 -22.01
CA LYS A 117 7.01 8.24 -22.22
C LYS A 117 5.90 9.28 -22.37
N TYR A 118 4.93 9.04 -23.25
CA TYR A 118 3.78 9.91 -23.45
C TYR A 118 3.01 10.17 -22.16
N TYR A 119 2.67 9.11 -21.42
CA TYR A 119 1.86 9.20 -20.21
C TYR A 119 2.61 9.88 -19.05
N ARG A 120 3.86 9.49 -18.80
CA ARG A 120 4.69 10.06 -17.72
C ARG A 120 5.08 11.52 -17.93
N THR A 121 5.22 11.96 -19.18
CA THR A 121 5.47 13.38 -19.50
C THR A 121 4.19 14.21 -19.54
N ASN A 122 3.05 13.61 -19.19
CA ASN A 122 1.72 14.25 -19.23
C ASN A 122 1.41 14.91 -20.59
N ASN A 123 1.83 14.28 -21.67
CA ASN A 123 1.59 14.74 -23.03
C ASN A 123 0.10 14.68 -23.39
N THR A 124 -0.39 15.57 -24.24
CA THR A 124 -1.83 15.71 -24.54
C THR A 124 -2.16 15.60 -26.03
N PHE A 125 -1.17 15.55 -26.90
CA PHE A 125 -1.37 15.72 -28.36
C PHE A 125 -2.17 14.59 -29.06
N ILE A 126 -2.39 13.45 -28.39
CA ILE A 126 -3.23 12.34 -28.89
C ILE A 126 -4.30 11.91 -27.88
N ASP A 127 -4.57 12.70 -26.85
CA ASP A 127 -5.56 12.35 -25.81
C ASP A 127 -6.94 12.06 -26.40
N ASP A 128 -7.34 12.80 -27.40
CA ASP A 128 -8.62 12.64 -28.11
C ASP A 128 -8.76 11.27 -28.80
N LYS A 129 -7.65 10.61 -29.15
CA LYS A 129 -7.63 9.27 -29.74
C LYS A 129 -7.57 8.17 -28.70
N LEU A 130 -6.96 8.44 -27.54
CA LEU A 130 -6.65 7.44 -26.52
C LEU A 130 -7.69 7.34 -25.41
N PHE A 131 -8.31 8.48 -25.03
CA PHE A 131 -9.09 8.62 -23.81
C PHE A 131 -10.54 9.09 -24.03
N ILE A 132 -11.04 9.04 -25.28
CA ILE A 132 -12.46 9.20 -25.61
C ILE A 132 -13.04 7.85 -26.01
N ARG A 133 -14.22 7.52 -25.47
CA ARG A 133 -14.93 6.26 -25.76
C ARG A 133 -15.25 6.13 -27.25
N GLY A 134 -15.11 4.91 -27.76
CA GLY A 134 -15.38 4.59 -29.17
C GLY A 134 -14.31 5.11 -30.14
N LYS A 135 -13.29 5.83 -29.68
CA LYS A 135 -12.15 6.23 -30.50
C LYS A 135 -10.96 5.30 -30.26
N TYR A 136 -10.26 4.96 -31.33
CA TYR A 136 -9.00 4.20 -31.29
C TYR A 136 -8.21 4.43 -32.56
N ASP A 137 -6.90 4.19 -32.49
CA ASP A 137 -6.01 4.22 -33.65
C ASP A 137 -5.10 2.97 -33.57
N ILE A 138 -5.21 2.10 -34.57
CA ILE A 138 -4.44 0.83 -34.64
C ILE A 138 -2.93 1.09 -34.63
N LYS A 139 -2.49 2.24 -35.14
CA LYS A 139 -1.06 2.61 -35.19
C LYS A 139 -0.49 2.98 -33.81
N LEU A 140 -1.33 3.19 -32.80
CA LEU A 140 -0.93 3.56 -31.45
C LEU A 140 -0.85 2.35 -30.50
N SER A 141 -0.50 1.18 -31.00
CA SER A 141 -0.31 -0.05 -30.21
C SER A 141 -1.55 -0.43 -29.39
N LEU A 142 -2.70 -0.50 -30.05
CA LEU A 142 -3.97 -0.89 -29.45
C LEU A 142 -3.87 -2.25 -28.75
N ASP A 143 -4.31 -2.33 -27.51
CA ASP A 143 -4.38 -3.58 -26.77
C ASP A 143 -5.64 -4.35 -27.16
N THR A 144 -5.50 -5.65 -27.49
CA THR A 144 -6.61 -6.51 -27.89
C THR A 144 -7.68 -6.64 -26.81
N ILE A 145 -7.32 -6.49 -25.54
CA ILE A 145 -8.26 -6.51 -24.42
C ILE A 145 -9.34 -5.42 -24.55
N TYR A 146 -9.06 -4.34 -25.27
CA TYR A 146 -10.03 -3.27 -25.52
C TYR A 146 -11.32 -3.82 -26.16
N PHE A 147 -11.22 -4.78 -27.06
CA PHE A 147 -12.39 -5.35 -27.75
C PHE A 147 -13.24 -6.28 -26.87
N GLU A 148 -12.70 -6.73 -25.73
CA GLU A 148 -13.40 -7.55 -24.74
C GLU A 148 -14.03 -6.71 -23.61
N THR A 149 -13.81 -5.37 -23.61
CA THR A 149 -14.31 -4.49 -22.54
C THR A 149 -15.63 -3.81 -22.90
N ASP A 150 -16.36 -3.32 -21.88
CA ASP A 150 -17.53 -2.47 -22.10
C ASP A 150 -17.10 -1.07 -22.57
N HIS A 151 -17.23 -0.80 -23.85
CA HIS A 151 -16.87 0.47 -24.50
C HIS A 151 -17.61 1.69 -23.95
N ARG A 152 -18.69 1.49 -23.19
CA ARG A 152 -19.37 2.59 -22.49
C ARG A 152 -18.60 3.09 -21.27
N PHE A 153 -17.68 2.26 -20.74
CA PHE A 153 -16.88 2.55 -19.55
C PHE A 153 -15.40 2.28 -19.78
N SER A 154 -14.94 2.18 -21.02
CA SER A 154 -13.54 1.95 -21.36
C SER A 154 -13.15 2.74 -22.60
N THR A 155 -11.87 3.12 -22.66
CA THR A 155 -11.22 3.71 -23.82
C THR A 155 -10.08 2.82 -24.29
N SER A 156 -9.48 3.15 -25.42
CA SER A 156 -8.42 2.30 -26.01
C SER A 156 -7.17 2.19 -25.12
N HIS A 157 -6.91 3.14 -24.23
CA HIS A 157 -5.65 3.18 -23.47
C HIS A 157 -5.81 3.44 -21.96
N ASP A 158 -7.03 3.58 -21.43
CA ASP A 158 -7.23 3.78 -19.98
C ASP A 158 -6.71 2.59 -19.14
N TYR A 159 -6.86 1.35 -19.65
CA TYR A 159 -6.28 0.19 -19.00
C TYR A 159 -4.74 0.19 -19.04
N LYS A 160 -4.12 0.65 -20.15
CA LYS A 160 -2.66 0.81 -20.22
C LYS A 160 -2.16 1.85 -19.23
N ALA A 161 -2.87 2.96 -19.06
CA ALA A 161 -2.54 3.97 -18.05
C ALA A 161 -2.59 3.36 -16.63
N ALA A 162 -3.63 2.59 -16.31
CA ALA A 162 -3.72 1.86 -15.06
C ALA A 162 -2.58 0.85 -14.86
N LYS A 163 -2.17 0.17 -15.92
CA LYS A 163 -1.04 -0.77 -15.89
C LYS A 163 0.29 -0.08 -15.56
N ILE A 164 0.53 1.13 -16.08
CA ILE A 164 1.73 1.91 -15.74
C ILE A 164 1.78 2.18 -14.23
N ILE A 165 0.68 2.71 -13.67
CA ILE A 165 0.59 3.04 -12.25
C ILE A 165 0.76 1.78 -11.38
N ALA A 166 0.07 0.69 -11.76
CA ALA A 166 0.14 -0.56 -11.02
C ALA A 166 1.53 -1.20 -11.07
N ASN A 167 2.19 -1.19 -12.23
CA ASN A 167 3.51 -1.80 -12.39
C ASN A 167 4.58 -1.12 -11.53
N ASP A 168 4.52 0.20 -11.38
CA ASP A 168 5.41 0.94 -10.47
C ASP A 168 5.20 0.47 -9.01
N GLN A 169 3.96 0.29 -8.57
CA GLN A 169 3.64 -0.21 -7.23
C GLN A 169 4.03 -1.68 -7.02
N ILE A 170 3.79 -2.53 -8.02
CA ILE A 170 4.17 -3.95 -7.98
C ILE A 170 5.69 -4.10 -7.94
N GLN A 171 6.43 -3.27 -8.66
CA GLN A 171 7.89 -3.27 -8.61
C GLN A 171 8.39 -2.97 -7.20
N ILE A 172 7.91 -1.90 -6.57
CA ILE A 172 8.25 -1.55 -5.18
C ILE A 172 7.95 -2.72 -4.24
N TYR A 173 6.75 -3.31 -4.35
CA TYR A 173 6.38 -4.47 -3.54
C TYR A 173 7.35 -5.64 -3.67
N ILE A 174 7.73 -6.00 -4.91
CA ILE A 174 8.66 -7.12 -5.16
C ILE A 174 10.06 -6.79 -4.64
N GLU A 175 10.55 -5.55 -4.83
CA GLU A 175 11.85 -5.10 -4.34
C GLU A 175 11.91 -5.15 -2.81
N ASP A 176 10.85 -4.73 -2.12
CA ASP A 176 10.74 -4.84 -0.67
C ASP A 176 10.78 -6.29 -0.19
N GLN A 177 10.08 -7.20 -0.89
CA GLN A 177 10.13 -8.63 -0.60
C GLN A 177 11.53 -9.23 -0.81
N LEU A 178 12.25 -8.78 -1.84
CA LEU A 178 13.63 -9.20 -2.09
C LEU A 178 14.59 -8.69 -1.02
N ASN A 179 14.42 -7.45 -0.59
CA ASN A 179 15.24 -6.82 0.46
C ASN A 179 15.00 -7.48 1.82
N ASN A 180 13.75 -7.73 2.19
CA ASN A 180 13.38 -8.44 3.41
C ASN A 180 13.93 -9.88 3.44
N ASN A 181 13.95 -10.57 2.29
CA ASN A 181 14.57 -11.89 2.18
C ASN A 181 16.12 -11.84 2.22
N ASN A 182 16.74 -10.74 1.80
CA ASN A 182 18.19 -10.55 1.92
C ASN A 182 18.60 -10.19 3.35
N GLN A 183 17.72 -9.52 4.12
CA GLN A 183 17.93 -9.21 5.54
C GLN A 183 17.70 -10.44 6.46
N LYS A 184 17.09 -11.51 5.97
CA LYS A 184 17.03 -12.83 6.65
C LYS A 184 18.32 -13.66 6.51
N LYS A 185 19.45 -13.11 6.05
CA LYS A 185 20.76 -13.62 6.49
C LYS A 185 20.84 -13.33 7.99
N PRO A 186 21.26 -14.30 8.81
CA PRO A 186 21.57 -13.98 10.19
C PRO A 186 22.68 -12.94 10.13
N SER A 187 22.34 -11.66 10.22
CA SER A 187 23.29 -10.68 10.69
C SER A 187 23.59 -11.13 12.11
N ASN A 188 24.69 -11.81 12.27
CA ASN A 188 25.39 -11.76 13.56
C ASN A 188 25.38 -10.28 13.92
N ASN A 189 24.76 -9.97 14.99
CA ASN A 189 25.02 -8.95 15.97
C ASN A 189 23.73 -8.29 16.44
N PHE A 190 23.38 -8.64 17.67
CA PHE A 190 22.50 -7.87 18.55
C PHE A 190 21.04 -7.74 18.08
N ALA A 191 20.35 -8.88 17.85
CA ALA A 191 18.90 -8.89 17.96
C ALA A 191 18.58 -8.53 19.43
N LEU A 192 18.19 -7.30 19.66
CA LEU A 192 17.66 -6.89 20.94
C LEU A 192 16.31 -7.59 21.12
N ASN A 193 16.22 -8.48 22.08
CA ASN A 193 14.96 -9.08 22.46
C ASN A 193 14.33 -8.25 23.56
N TRP A 194 13.08 -7.91 23.41
CA TRP A 194 12.33 -7.26 24.48
C TRP A 194 12.13 -8.22 25.65
N ALA A 195 12.69 -7.90 26.81
CA ALA A 195 12.63 -8.76 28.00
C ALA A 195 11.43 -8.46 28.90
N GLU A 196 10.80 -7.29 28.73
CA GLU A 196 9.66 -6.86 29.51
C GLU A 196 8.32 -7.26 28.87
N SER A 197 7.20 -6.95 29.52
CA SER A 197 5.86 -7.27 29.01
C SER A 197 5.51 -6.48 27.74
N LYS A 198 4.61 -7.03 26.92
CA LYS A 198 4.04 -6.32 25.76
C LYS A 198 3.33 -5.02 26.18
N THR A 199 2.71 -5.03 27.35
CA THR A 199 2.05 -3.85 27.94
C THR A 199 3.05 -2.74 28.25
N ALA A 200 4.25 -3.08 28.74
CA ALA A 200 5.32 -2.11 28.98
C ALA A 200 5.82 -1.48 27.67
N LEU A 201 5.95 -2.29 26.59
CA LEU A 201 6.33 -1.76 25.28
C LEU A 201 5.25 -0.86 24.69
N THR A 202 3.97 -1.24 24.82
CA THR A 202 2.83 -0.40 24.40
C THR A 202 2.84 0.93 25.14
N GLU A 203 3.07 0.93 26.47
CA GLU A 203 3.17 2.14 27.30
C GLU A 203 4.28 3.07 26.78
N LEU A 204 5.47 2.52 26.48
CA LEU A 204 6.60 3.27 25.93
C LEU A 204 6.30 3.87 24.56
N ILE A 205 5.70 3.09 23.64
CA ILE A 205 5.35 3.54 22.29
C ILE A 205 4.38 4.71 22.35
N TYR A 206 3.32 4.62 23.17
CA TYR A 206 2.36 5.69 23.32
C TYR A 206 2.97 6.94 23.95
N ALA A 207 3.89 6.79 24.91
CA ALA A 207 4.59 7.92 25.51
C ALA A 207 5.46 8.65 24.51
N LEU A 208 6.26 7.91 23.71
CA LEU A 208 7.12 8.49 22.67
C LEU A 208 6.31 9.17 21.56
N HIS A 209 5.19 8.56 21.14
CA HIS A 209 4.29 9.16 20.16
C HIS A 209 3.67 10.46 20.70
N SER A 210 3.14 10.44 21.94
CA SER A 210 2.50 11.61 22.57
C SER A 210 3.49 12.75 22.81
N GLN A 211 4.76 12.44 23.09
CA GLN A 211 5.83 13.43 23.23
C GLN A 211 6.28 14.01 21.88
N GLY A 212 5.88 13.40 20.74
CA GLY A 212 6.34 13.81 19.43
C GLY A 212 7.78 13.42 19.12
N ALA A 213 8.33 12.41 19.81
CA ALA A 213 9.72 11.96 19.65
C ALA A 213 10.08 11.52 18.21
N PHE A 214 9.09 11.14 17.41
CA PHE A 214 9.21 10.74 16.01
C PHE A 214 8.53 11.73 15.03
N GLY A 215 8.35 12.98 15.45
CA GLY A 215 7.64 13.99 14.66
C GLY A 215 6.19 13.60 14.40
N ASN A 216 5.73 13.71 13.14
CA ASN A 216 4.35 13.38 12.74
C ASN A 216 4.19 11.90 12.30
N ALA A 217 5.05 11.00 12.77
CA ALA A 217 4.93 9.59 12.42
C ALA A 217 3.65 8.97 12.99
N ASP A 218 2.97 8.13 12.19
CA ASP A 218 1.79 7.38 12.64
C ASP A 218 2.20 6.36 13.71
N ILE A 219 1.39 6.24 14.76
CA ILE A 219 1.62 5.30 15.86
C ILE A 219 1.74 3.84 15.40
N ILE A 220 1.04 3.47 14.32
CA ILE A 220 1.14 2.13 13.71
C ILE A 220 2.55 1.91 13.13
N ALA A 221 3.10 2.92 12.45
CA ALA A 221 4.44 2.84 11.87
C ALA A 221 5.49 2.71 12.99
N ILE A 222 5.32 3.44 14.08
CA ILE A 222 6.18 3.34 15.27
C ILE A 222 6.07 1.94 15.87
N ALA A 223 4.85 1.43 16.12
CA ALA A 223 4.63 0.10 16.69
C ALA A 223 5.28 -1.01 15.84
N LYS A 224 5.08 -1.00 14.52
CA LYS A 224 5.71 -1.97 13.58
C LYS A 224 7.23 -1.90 13.60
N THR A 225 7.79 -0.72 13.74
CA THR A 225 9.26 -0.54 13.85
C THR A 225 9.78 -1.19 15.14
N PHE A 226 9.10 -0.97 16.26
CA PHE A 226 9.47 -1.61 17.53
C PHE A 226 9.28 -3.12 17.50
N GLU A 227 8.19 -3.63 16.91
CA GLU A 227 7.97 -5.08 16.71
C GLU A 227 9.13 -5.71 15.93
N SER A 228 9.56 -5.10 14.84
CA SER A 228 10.65 -5.60 14.00
C SER A 228 12.01 -5.50 14.69
N THR A 229 12.25 -4.42 15.45
CA THR A 229 13.53 -4.16 16.14
C THR A 229 13.75 -5.13 17.30
N PHE A 230 12.69 -5.41 18.05
CA PHE A 230 12.76 -6.23 19.26
C PHE A 230 12.25 -7.66 19.06
N ASN A 231 11.95 -8.06 17.84
CA ASN A 231 11.44 -9.39 17.47
C ASN A 231 10.25 -9.83 18.35
N ILE A 232 9.29 -8.95 18.54
CA ILE A 232 8.09 -9.16 19.37
C ILE A 232 6.85 -8.79 18.58
N SER A 233 5.75 -9.52 18.77
CA SER A 233 4.44 -9.11 18.26
C SER A 233 3.61 -8.50 19.40
N LEU A 234 3.15 -7.26 19.23
CA LEU A 234 2.34 -6.57 20.23
C LEU A 234 0.88 -7.05 20.23
N GLY A 235 0.42 -7.61 19.10
CA GLY A 235 -1.00 -7.95 18.92
C GLY A 235 -1.88 -6.71 18.86
N ASP A 236 -3.05 -6.74 19.53
CA ASP A 236 -3.94 -5.58 19.62
C ASP A 236 -3.41 -4.57 20.66
N PHE A 237 -2.44 -3.76 20.25
CA PHE A 237 -1.82 -2.75 21.11
C PHE A 237 -2.76 -1.56 21.42
N TYR A 238 -3.79 -1.33 20.61
CA TYR A 238 -4.83 -0.35 20.90
C TYR A 238 -5.67 -0.78 22.11
N HIS A 239 -6.11 -2.04 22.13
CA HIS A 239 -6.84 -2.60 23.27
C HIS A 239 -5.96 -2.56 24.54
N THR A 240 -4.69 -2.96 24.42
CA THR A 240 -3.72 -2.87 25.52
C THR A 240 -3.56 -1.45 26.04
N PHE A 241 -3.56 -0.43 25.18
CA PHE A 241 -3.52 0.96 25.62
C PHE A 241 -4.81 1.38 26.34
N MET A 242 -5.98 0.93 25.88
CA MET A 242 -7.24 1.20 26.60
C MET A 242 -7.27 0.56 28.00
N GLU A 243 -6.68 -0.63 28.15
CA GLU A 243 -6.50 -1.26 29.46
C GLU A 243 -5.53 -0.46 30.35
N LEU A 244 -4.41 0.03 29.79
CA LEU A 244 -3.49 0.92 30.49
C LEU A 244 -4.20 2.17 31.01
N LYS A 245 -4.98 2.83 30.15
CA LYS A 245 -5.76 4.03 30.48
C LYS A 245 -6.80 3.79 31.57
N ALA A 246 -7.34 2.57 31.64
CA ALA A 246 -8.34 2.16 32.64
C ALA A 246 -7.75 1.85 34.02
N ARG A 247 -6.41 1.77 34.16
CA ARG A 247 -5.76 1.51 35.46
C ARG A 247 -6.01 2.65 36.44
N LYS A 248 -6.52 2.30 37.60
CA LYS A 248 -6.77 3.27 38.72
C LYS A 248 -5.50 3.58 39.51
N ILE A 249 -4.51 2.70 39.51
CA ILE A 249 -3.26 2.81 40.27
C ILE A 249 -2.11 2.61 39.32
N ASN A 250 -1.12 3.51 39.33
CA ASN A 250 0.11 3.47 38.53
C ASN A 250 -0.13 3.25 37.03
N PRO A 251 -0.84 4.14 36.33
CA PRO A 251 -1.10 4.00 34.89
C PRO A 251 0.18 4.04 34.05
N THR A 252 1.27 4.63 34.56
CA THR A 252 2.58 4.81 33.94
C THR A 252 3.68 3.98 34.61
N LYS A 253 3.33 2.80 35.11
CA LYS A 253 4.22 1.95 35.91
C LYS A 253 5.58 1.69 35.28
N PHE A 254 5.61 1.43 33.97
CA PHE A 254 6.86 1.11 33.27
C PHE A 254 7.71 2.38 33.06
N LEU A 255 7.12 3.49 32.68
CA LEU A 255 7.83 4.76 32.53
C LEU A 255 8.41 5.26 33.87
N ASP A 256 7.66 5.10 34.95
CA ASP A 256 8.17 5.42 36.29
C ASP A 256 9.36 4.55 36.68
N SER A 257 9.30 3.24 36.36
CA SER A 257 10.42 2.32 36.55
C SER A 257 11.66 2.70 35.72
N LEU A 258 11.46 3.11 34.46
CA LEU A 258 12.53 3.57 33.59
C LEU A 258 13.20 4.84 34.11
N ARG A 259 12.39 5.82 34.55
CA ARG A 259 12.87 7.05 35.18
C ARG A 259 13.75 6.73 36.39
N ASP A 260 13.24 5.91 37.29
CA ASP A 260 13.94 5.58 38.55
C ASP A 260 15.24 4.78 38.26
N ALA A 261 15.24 3.93 37.25
CA ALA A 261 16.45 3.21 36.82
C ALA A 261 17.51 4.15 36.24
N LEU A 262 17.06 5.16 35.44
CA LEU A 262 17.96 6.14 34.84
C LEU A 262 18.58 7.06 35.94
N ILE A 263 17.80 7.50 36.91
CA ILE A 263 18.28 8.33 38.03
C ILE A 263 19.35 7.54 38.80
N ARG A 264 19.06 6.32 39.20
CA ARG A 264 20.07 5.47 39.89
C ARG A 264 21.36 5.34 39.11
N LYS A 265 21.27 5.19 37.77
CA LYS A 265 22.46 5.06 36.92
C LYS A 265 23.26 6.36 36.87
N MET A 266 22.62 7.52 36.88
CA MET A 266 23.28 8.82 36.97
C MET A 266 23.97 9.00 38.31
N ASP A 267 23.30 8.66 39.42
CA ASP A 267 23.86 8.77 40.78
C ASP A 267 25.10 7.86 40.94
N GLU A 268 25.06 6.64 40.38
CA GLU A 268 26.21 5.71 40.41
C GLU A 268 27.44 6.24 39.64
N GLU A 269 27.25 7.03 38.58
CA GLU A 269 28.35 7.60 37.79
C GLU A 269 28.93 8.87 38.44
N ASP A 270 28.17 9.56 39.27
CA ASP A 270 28.67 10.73 40.05
C ASP A 270 29.48 10.32 41.30
N GLU A 271 29.39 9.04 41.72
CA GLU A 271 30.16 8.48 42.84
C GLU A 271 31.49 7.85 42.41
N MET A 272 31.81 7.77 41.11
CA MET A 272 33.09 7.27 40.57
C MET A 272 34.03 8.41 40.17
#